data_c615c8941f481a05f9a1fcc966c0951f
#
_entry.id   c615c8941f481a05f9a1fcc966c0951f
#
_cell.length_a   1.000
_cell.length_b   1.000
_cell.length_c   1.000
_cell.angle_alpha   90.00
_cell.angle_beta   90.00
_cell.angle_gamma   90.00
#
_symmetry.space_group_name_H-M   'P 1'
#
loop_
_entity.id
_entity.type
_entity.pdbx_description
1 polymer ?
#
loop_
_entity_poly.entity_id
_entity_poly.type
_entity_poly.pdbx_seq_one_letter_code
_entity_poly.pdbx_strand_id
1 'polypeptide(L)'
;MRFYTNPHLFYCGIDLHARSMYVCILSHDGEIVLHRHMKAAPEAFLKAVAPYRNGLVVAVECLFTWYGLADLCAEQGIPFVLGHAL
;
A
#
# COMPACT_ATOMS: atom_id res chain seq x y z
N MET A 1 12.71 3.33 19.00
CA MET A 1 11.87 3.24 17.80
C MET A 1 11.12 1.92 17.74
N ARG A 2 9.90 1.99 17.34
CA ARG A 2 9.09 0.79 17.21
C ARG A 2 8.93 0.41 15.75
N PHE A 3 9.23 -0.81 15.43
CA PHE A 3 9.02 -1.35 14.10
C PHE A 3 7.67 -2.03 14.02
N TYR A 4 7.09 -2.00 12.83
CA TYR A 4 5.88 -2.74 12.57
C TYR A 4 6.27 -4.20 12.42
N THR A 5 5.90 -5.02 13.38
CA THR A 5 6.39 -6.40 13.47
C THR A 5 5.34 -7.45 13.18
N ASN A 6 4.09 -7.05 12.92
CA ASN A 6 3.05 -8.02 12.60
C ASN A 6 3.42 -8.75 11.30
N PRO A 7 3.30 -10.08 11.28
CA PRO A 7 3.65 -10.83 10.08
C PRO A 7 2.60 -10.63 8.99
N HIS A 8 3.07 -10.37 7.78
CA HIS A 8 2.23 -10.26 6.61
C HIS A 8 2.88 -11.01 5.47
N LEU A 9 2.05 -11.50 4.54
CA LEU A 9 2.57 -12.18 3.36
C LEU A 9 3.09 -11.19 2.32
N PHE A 10 2.45 -10.02 2.25
CA PHE A 10 2.82 -9.01 1.26
C PHE A 10 2.85 -7.62 1.89
N TYR A 11 3.82 -6.84 1.47
CA TYR A 11 4.01 -5.47 1.93
C TYR A 11 3.89 -4.54 0.73
N CYS A 12 2.91 -3.67 0.76
CA CYS A 12 2.64 -2.73 -0.31
C CYS A 12 3.10 -1.34 0.09
N GLY A 13 4.08 -0.81 -0.64
CA GLY A 13 4.51 0.57 -0.46
C GLY A 13 3.91 1.43 -1.56
N ILE A 14 3.39 2.59 -1.20
CA ILE A 14 2.79 3.50 -2.15
C ILE A 14 3.46 4.87 -2.05
N ASP A 15 3.92 5.37 -3.19
CA ASP A 15 4.45 6.70 -3.32
C ASP A 15 3.45 7.53 -4.10
N LEU A 16 2.74 8.42 -3.40
CA LEU A 16 1.72 9.26 -3.99
C LEU A 16 2.34 10.50 -4.61
N HIS A 17 1.92 10.82 -5.82
CA HIS A 17 2.49 11.92 -6.56
C HIS A 17 1.42 12.57 -7.42
N ALA A 18 0.86 13.67 -6.93
CA ALA A 18 -0.23 14.37 -7.60
C ALA A 18 -1.42 13.42 -7.84
N ARG A 19 -1.71 13.07 -9.09
CA ARG A 19 -2.84 12.21 -9.43
C ARG A 19 -2.42 10.78 -9.73
N SER A 20 -1.18 10.46 -9.51
CA SER A 20 -0.66 9.15 -9.81
C SER A 20 0.04 8.56 -8.59
N MET A 21 0.36 7.29 -8.69
CA MET A 21 1.07 6.62 -7.60
C MET A 21 1.96 5.53 -8.17
N TYR A 22 3.08 5.31 -7.49
CA TYR A 22 3.89 4.13 -7.70
C TYR A 22 3.52 3.14 -6.62
N VAL A 23 3.21 1.92 -7.04
CA VAL A 23 2.86 0.84 -6.12
C VAL A 23 3.93 -0.23 -6.23
N CYS A 24 4.52 -0.57 -5.11
CA CYS A 24 5.52 -1.63 -5.05
C CYS A 24 5.07 -2.64 -4.00
N ILE A 25 4.90 -3.89 -4.40
CA ILE A 25 4.51 -4.95 -3.48
C ILE A 25 5.65 -5.93 -3.36
N LEU A 26 6.06 -6.19 -2.13
CA LEU A 26 7.09 -7.17 -1.81
C LEU A 26 6.46 -8.36 -1.11
N SER A 27 6.95 -9.55 -1.43
CA SER A 27 6.59 -10.73 -0.66
C SER A 27 7.33 -10.69 0.68
N HIS A 28 6.95 -11.56 1.60
CA HIS A 28 7.61 -11.63 2.90
C HIS A 28 9.09 -12.00 2.78
N ASP A 29 9.50 -12.53 1.63
CA ASP A 29 10.90 -12.86 1.35
C ASP A 29 11.67 -11.67 0.80
N GLY A 30 11.01 -10.54 0.58
CA GLY A 30 11.64 -9.37 0.01
C GLY A 30 11.65 -9.35 -1.51
N GLU A 31 10.97 -10.29 -2.15
CA GLU A 31 10.90 -10.34 -3.61
C GLU A 31 9.85 -9.36 -4.13
N ILE A 32 10.19 -8.60 -5.17
CA ILE A 32 9.24 -7.66 -5.78
C ILE A 32 8.27 -8.45 -6.63
N VAL A 33 6.99 -8.43 -6.25
CA VAL A 33 5.93 -9.13 -6.97
C VAL A 33 5.08 -8.18 -7.81
N LEU A 34 5.14 -6.88 -7.51
CA LEU A 34 4.49 -5.86 -8.32
C LEU A 34 5.28 -4.57 -8.19
N HIS A 35 5.49 -3.88 -9.30
CA HIS A 35 6.07 -2.55 -9.29
C HIS A 35 5.49 -1.80 -10.47
N ARG A 36 4.58 -0.87 -10.20
CA ARG A 36 3.81 -0.24 -11.27
C ARG A 36 3.44 1.19 -10.94
N HIS A 37 3.50 2.03 -11.94
CA HIS A 37 2.98 3.39 -11.89
C HIS A 37 1.53 3.36 -12.36
N MET A 38 0.63 4.00 -11.62
CA MET A 38 -0.78 3.97 -11.97
C MET A 38 -1.49 5.21 -11.45
N LYS A 39 -2.73 5.37 -11.89
CA LYS A 39 -3.57 6.45 -11.42
C LYS A 39 -3.89 6.24 -9.93
N ALA A 40 -3.87 7.33 -9.16
CA ALA A 40 -4.22 7.28 -7.74
C ALA A 40 -5.75 7.29 -7.62
N ALA A 41 -6.35 6.13 -7.80
CA ALA A 41 -7.79 5.96 -7.76
C ALA A 41 -8.14 4.62 -7.14
N PRO A 42 -9.31 4.54 -6.45
CA PRO A 42 -9.70 3.29 -5.76
C PRO A 42 -9.73 2.09 -6.68
N GLU A 43 -10.27 2.23 -7.88
CA GLU A 43 -10.38 1.12 -8.81
C GLU A 43 -9.02 0.57 -9.23
N ALA A 44 -8.10 1.48 -9.56
CA ALA A 44 -6.76 1.09 -9.96
C ALA A 44 -6.03 0.39 -8.82
N PHE A 45 -6.16 0.93 -7.62
CA PHE A 45 -5.53 0.37 -6.44
C PHE A 45 -6.06 -1.04 -6.14
N LEU A 46 -7.37 -1.18 -6.06
CA LEU A 46 -7.99 -2.47 -5.72
C LEU A 46 -7.66 -3.53 -6.75
N LYS A 47 -7.66 -3.16 -8.03
CA LYS A 47 -7.30 -4.09 -9.09
C LYS A 47 -5.86 -4.54 -8.98
N ALA A 48 -4.95 -3.62 -8.68
CA ALA A 48 -3.53 -3.92 -8.58
C ALA A 48 -3.23 -4.85 -7.41
N VAL A 49 -3.88 -4.64 -6.25
CA VAL A 49 -3.59 -5.43 -5.05
C VAL A 49 -4.40 -6.71 -4.95
N ALA A 50 -5.40 -6.89 -5.82
CA ALA A 50 -6.30 -8.04 -5.73
C ALA A 50 -5.59 -9.39 -5.63
N PRO A 51 -4.57 -9.69 -6.44
CA PRO A 51 -3.89 -10.99 -6.33
C PRO A 51 -3.13 -11.18 -5.01
N TYR A 52 -2.86 -10.10 -4.29
CA TYR A 52 -2.02 -10.14 -3.08
C TYR A 52 -2.81 -9.79 -1.83
N ARG A 53 -4.12 -9.67 -1.96
CA ARG A 53 -5.01 -9.16 -0.94
C ARG A 53 -4.90 -9.93 0.38
N ASN A 54 -4.75 -11.23 0.29
CA ASN A 54 -4.64 -12.07 1.48
C ASN A 54 -3.25 -11.90 2.10
N GLY A 55 -3.22 -11.34 3.29
CA GLY A 55 -1.96 -11.08 3.98
C GLY A 55 -1.27 -9.81 3.58
N LEU A 56 -1.99 -8.89 2.94
CA LEU A 56 -1.43 -7.61 2.49
C LEU A 56 -1.47 -6.56 3.60
N VAL A 57 -0.40 -5.80 3.73
CA VAL A 57 -0.40 -4.57 4.51
C VAL A 57 0.04 -3.44 3.59
N VAL A 58 -0.59 -2.28 3.73
CA VAL A 58 -0.28 -1.11 2.93
C VAL A 58 0.39 -0.06 3.80
N ALA A 59 1.51 0.48 3.33
CA ALA A 59 2.24 1.53 4.01
C ALA A 59 2.43 2.72 3.07
N VAL A 60 2.23 3.92 3.60
CA VAL A 60 2.40 5.14 2.82
C VAL A 60 3.03 6.20 3.73
N GLU A 61 3.92 7.01 3.19
CA GLU A 61 4.58 8.04 3.99
C GLU A 61 3.71 9.28 4.15
N CYS A 62 2.92 9.60 3.14
CA CYS A 62 2.22 10.87 3.08
C CYS A 62 0.93 10.72 2.31
N LEU A 63 -0.14 11.35 2.80
CA LEU A 63 -1.46 11.27 2.18
C LEU A 63 -1.91 12.58 1.56
N PHE A 64 -0.99 13.47 1.22
CA PHE A 64 -1.35 14.79 0.72
C PHE A 64 -2.25 14.78 -0.51
N THR A 65 -2.10 13.80 -1.37
CA THR A 65 -2.82 13.78 -2.63
C THR A 65 -4.00 12.82 -2.66
N TRP A 66 -4.08 11.91 -1.71
CA TRP A 66 -5.20 10.98 -1.66
C TRP A 66 -5.54 10.60 -0.22
N TYR A 67 -6.33 11.46 0.41
CA TYR A 67 -6.73 11.26 1.80
C TYR A 67 -7.65 10.05 1.98
N GLY A 68 -8.41 9.71 0.94
CA GLY A 68 -9.35 8.59 1.02
C GLY A 68 -8.71 7.21 1.02
N LEU A 69 -7.40 7.11 0.82
CA LEU A 69 -6.73 5.82 0.77
C LEU A 69 -6.85 5.04 2.08
N ALA A 70 -6.65 5.72 3.20
CA ALA A 70 -6.77 5.07 4.51
C ALA A 70 -8.18 4.57 4.74
N ASP A 71 -9.19 5.38 4.36
CA ASP A 71 -10.59 4.99 4.49
C ASP A 71 -10.91 3.79 3.59
N LEU A 72 -10.39 3.80 2.39
CA LEU A 72 -10.59 2.69 1.46
C LEU A 72 -10.03 1.40 2.02
N CYS A 73 -8.81 1.46 2.56
CA CYS A 73 -8.20 0.27 3.15
C CYS A 73 -9.02 -0.22 4.34
N ALA A 74 -9.51 0.70 5.17
CA ALA A 74 -10.36 0.34 6.31
C ALA A 74 -11.64 -0.35 5.85
N GLU A 75 -12.29 0.20 4.82
CA GLU A 75 -13.51 -0.39 4.27
C GLU A 75 -13.28 -1.79 3.73
N GLN A 76 -12.12 -2.00 3.14
CA GLN A 76 -11.79 -3.27 2.50
C GLN A 76 -11.12 -4.25 3.44
N GLY A 77 -10.91 -3.88 4.69
CA GLY A 77 -10.25 -4.74 5.66
C GLY A 77 -8.77 -4.94 5.38
N ILE A 78 -8.14 -3.98 4.73
CA ILE A 78 -6.70 -4.05 4.44
C ILE A 78 -5.95 -3.27 5.51
N PRO A 79 -5.04 -3.90 6.25
CA PRO A 79 -4.21 -3.18 7.22
C PRO A 79 -3.45 -2.04 6.56
N PHE A 80 -3.44 -0.90 7.21
CA PHE A 80 -2.86 0.31 6.66
C PHE A 80 -1.97 0.97 7.70
N VAL A 81 -0.78 1.34 7.30
CA VAL A 81 0.18 2.02 8.16
C VAL A 81 0.58 3.33 7.51
N LEU A 82 0.41 4.42 8.24
CA LEU A 82 0.92 5.71 7.81
C LEU A 82 2.30 5.85 8.44
N GLY A 83 3.32 5.74 7.60
CA GLY A 83 4.68 5.84 8.07
C GLY A 83 5.17 7.27 8.04
N HIS A 84 5.95 7.62 9.02
CA HIS A 84 6.75 8.83 8.95
C HIS A 84 8.13 8.40 8.53
N ALA A 85 8.93 9.33 8.06
CA ALA A 85 10.29 9.01 7.66
C ALA A 85 10.96 8.21 8.76
N LEU A 86 11.14 6.96 8.52
CA LEU A 86 11.71 6.05 9.51
C LEU A 86 13.21 6.05 9.46
#